data_e1d654dd21883b537e966b8fad09e48e
#
_entry.id   e1d654dd21883b537e966b8fad09e48e
#
_cell.length_a   1.000
_cell.length_b   1.000
_cell.length_c   1.000
_cell.angle_alpha   90.00
_cell.angle_beta   90.00
_cell.angle_gamma   90.00
#
_symmetry.space_group_name_H-M   'P 1'
#
loop_
_entity.id
_entity.type
_entity.pdbx_description
1 polymer ?
#
loop_
_entity_poly.entity_id
_entity_poly.type
_entity_poly.pdbx_seq_one_letter_code
_entity_poly.pdbx_strand_id
1 'polypeptide(L)'
;MKKFAVIGDPIAHSLSPILHQEVYRQLGLDASFEKIHLMPNVLHSFMNVNELDGFNVTIPYKQSVIPFLNELDESAQTIGAVNCVHDGKGYNTDWIGFTNAMEQNGISLNGKDYIILGAGGAARAIAFGLVKFGAKSISIKNRTQSKADQLLDWINPIFPNNNSSENSDVIVNCTPLGMWPDTESMPDWEIKKGQILADTVYNPLKTKWLKTGEERGAKTIGGLDMFIGQGLASADIWFGENISEKIKLEPIKKVLKSKLC
;
A
#
# COMPACT_ATOMS: atom_id res chain seq x y z
N MET A 1 23.50 -1.34 16.23
CA MET A 1 22.02 -1.38 16.14
C MET A 1 21.55 -0.44 15.04
N LYS A 2 20.95 -0.95 13.97
CA LYS A 2 20.34 -0.12 12.90
C LYS A 2 19.04 0.52 13.39
N LYS A 3 18.74 1.73 12.94
CA LYS A 3 17.58 2.52 13.37
C LYS A 3 16.65 2.80 12.19
N PHE A 4 15.42 2.35 12.30
CA PHE A 4 14.39 2.59 11.30
C PHE A 4 13.14 3.24 11.91
N ALA A 5 12.32 3.86 11.08
CA ALA A 5 11.11 4.52 11.53
C ALA A 5 10.01 4.51 10.46
N VAL A 6 8.81 4.92 10.86
CA VAL A 6 7.77 5.41 9.96
C VAL A 6 7.43 6.85 10.32
N ILE A 7 7.41 7.73 9.32
CA ILE A 7 7.02 9.13 9.47
C ILE A 7 5.63 9.39 8.88
N GLY A 8 4.83 10.21 9.55
CA GLY A 8 3.46 10.56 9.08
C GLY A 8 2.74 11.49 10.05
N ASP A 9 1.55 11.97 9.62
CA ASP A 9 0.66 12.80 10.44
C ASP A 9 -0.81 12.55 10.04
N PRO A 10 -1.64 11.93 10.91
CA PRO A 10 -1.29 11.28 12.19
C PRO A 10 -0.58 9.93 11.99
N ILE A 11 0.23 9.50 12.98
CA ILE A 11 0.99 8.24 12.91
C ILE A 11 0.71 7.28 14.09
N ALA A 12 -0.07 7.72 15.08
CA ALA A 12 -0.29 6.98 16.33
C ALA A 12 -0.78 5.54 16.11
N HIS A 13 -1.61 5.31 15.09
CA HIS A 13 -2.24 4.02 14.81
C HIS A 13 -1.43 3.11 13.89
N SER A 14 -0.25 3.52 13.42
CA SER A 14 0.60 2.69 12.56
C SER A 14 1.01 1.40 13.25
N LEU A 15 0.87 0.29 12.56
CA LEU A 15 1.32 -1.03 13.01
C LEU A 15 2.71 -1.41 12.48
N SER A 16 3.37 -0.52 11.73
CA SER A 16 4.70 -0.78 11.15
C SER A 16 5.75 -1.17 12.20
N PRO A 17 5.81 -0.54 13.41
CA PRO A 17 6.75 -1.00 14.43
C PRO A 17 6.55 -2.46 14.86
N ILE A 18 5.28 -2.89 15.00
CA ILE A 18 4.97 -4.26 15.40
C ILE A 18 5.40 -5.26 14.32
N LEU A 19 5.15 -4.93 13.06
CA LEU A 19 5.58 -5.74 11.93
C LEU A 19 7.10 -5.89 11.91
N HIS A 20 7.83 -4.77 11.91
CA HIS A 20 9.28 -4.78 11.77
C HIS A 20 9.98 -5.37 13.00
N GLN A 21 9.49 -5.11 14.22
CA GLN A 21 10.01 -5.76 15.43
C GLN A 21 9.87 -7.27 15.36
N GLU A 22 8.77 -7.80 14.84
CA GLU A 22 8.60 -9.24 14.68
C GLU A 22 9.55 -9.80 13.59
N VAL A 23 9.78 -9.07 12.49
CA VAL A 23 10.79 -9.41 11.48
C VAL A 23 12.18 -9.47 12.10
N TYR A 24 12.57 -8.46 12.86
CA TYR A 24 13.89 -8.41 13.50
C TYR A 24 14.07 -9.54 14.52
N ARG A 25 13.02 -9.84 15.30
CA ARG A 25 13.01 -10.96 16.24
C ARG A 25 13.20 -12.31 15.55
N GLN A 26 12.52 -12.56 14.43
CA GLN A 26 12.62 -13.84 13.70
C GLN A 26 14.02 -14.07 13.13
N LEU A 27 14.69 -13.01 12.70
CA LEU A 27 15.99 -13.08 12.02
C LEU A 27 17.18 -12.77 12.95
N GLY A 28 16.92 -12.41 14.23
CA GLY A 28 17.98 -12.01 15.16
C GLY A 28 18.72 -10.73 14.74
N LEU A 29 18.01 -9.80 14.04
CA LEU A 29 18.60 -8.56 13.56
C LEU A 29 18.75 -7.53 14.70
N ASP A 30 19.92 -6.94 14.83
CA ASP A 30 20.20 -5.83 15.76
C ASP A 30 19.68 -4.51 15.17
N ALA A 31 18.36 -4.30 15.27
CA ALA A 31 17.67 -3.16 14.69
C ALA A 31 16.48 -2.71 15.55
N SER A 32 16.12 -1.43 15.46
CA SER A 32 14.95 -0.84 16.10
C SER A 32 14.05 -0.19 15.05
N PHE A 33 12.76 -0.10 15.36
CA PHE A 33 11.78 0.58 14.53
C PHE A 33 10.81 1.40 15.38
N GLU A 34 10.64 2.67 15.06
CA GLU A 34 9.79 3.59 15.82
C GLU A 34 8.77 4.35 14.95
N LYS A 35 7.82 5.01 15.60
CA LYS A 35 6.90 5.97 14.96
C LYS A 35 7.40 7.37 15.22
N ILE A 36 7.52 8.17 14.17
CA ILE A 36 7.85 9.59 14.30
C ILE A 36 6.64 10.39 13.81
N HIS A 37 5.92 11.01 14.75
CA HIS A 37 4.90 11.97 14.42
C HIS A 37 5.57 13.24 13.92
N LEU A 38 5.38 13.54 12.66
CA LEU A 38 6.05 14.64 11.98
C LEU A 38 5.01 15.65 11.53
N MET A 39 5.04 16.83 12.12
CA MET A 39 4.17 17.94 11.65
C MET A 39 4.68 18.53 10.32
N PRO A 40 3.80 19.05 9.45
CA PRO A 40 4.22 19.52 8.12
C PRO A 40 5.34 20.56 8.11
N ASN A 41 5.36 21.45 9.08
CA ASN A 41 6.35 22.52 9.19
C ASN A 41 7.75 22.04 9.59
N VAL A 42 7.93 20.80 10.06
CA VAL A 42 9.23 20.24 10.47
C VAL A 42 9.79 19.20 9.49
N LEU A 43 9.07 18.89 8.40
CA LEU A 43 9.54 17.92 7.41
C LEU A 43 10.93 18.26 6.86
N HIS A 44 11.14 19.54 6.49
CA HIS A 44 12.41 20.00 5.94
C HIS A 44 13.58 19.78 6.92
N SER A 45 13.42 20.17 8.18
CA SER A 45 14.46 19.96 9.19
C SER A 45 14.69 18.48 9.48
N PHE A 46 13.64 17.68 9.56
CA PHE A 46 13.77 16.23 9.72
C PHE A 46 14.58 15.58 8.60
N MET A 47 14.29 15.92 7.35
CA MET A 47 15.00 15.34 6.19
C MET A 47 16.49 15.67 6.18
N ASN A 48 16.89 16.81 6.74
CA ASN A 48 18.28 17.25 6.77
C ASN A 48 19.11 16.72 7.96
N VAL A 49 18.46 16.32 9.07
CA VAL A 49 19.19 16.03 10.32
C VAL A 49 18.90 14.63 10.89
N ASN A 50 18.01 13.85 10.30
CA ASN A 50 17.74 12.52 10.84
C ASN A 50 18.96 11.59 10.67
N GLU A 51 19.14 10.71 11.66
CA GLU A 51 20.24 9.72 11.72
C GLU A 51 19.70 8.29 11.55
N LEU A 52 18.64 8.12 10.76
CA LEU A 52 18.02 6.83 10.50
C LEU A 52 18.75 6.11 9.34
N ASP A 53 18.94 4.82 9.47
CA ASP A 53 19.43 3.97 8.39
C ASP A 53 18.42 3.82 7.25
N GLY A 54 17.14 4.08 7.53
CA GLY A 54 16.04 4.10 6.56
C GLY A 54 14.71 4.37 7.23
N PHE A 55 13.69 4.74 6.46
CA PHE A 55 12.38 4.98 7.02
C PHE A 55 11.26 4.79 6.02
N ASN A 56 10.08 4.41 6.52
CA ASN A 56 8.85 4.45 5.75
C ASN A 56 8.20 5.82 5.82
N VAL A 57 7.51 6.18 4.75
CA VAL A 57 6.77 7.43 4.61
C VAL A 57 5.29 7.10 4.38
N THR A 58 4.43 7.67 5.22
CA THR A 58 2.98 7.59 5.01
C THR A 58 2.35 8.96 4.83
N ILE A 59 1.02 9.02 4.85
CA ILE A 59 0.25 10.25 4.69
C ILE A 59 0.72 11.31 5.71
N PRO A 60 0.88 12.59 5.29
CA PRO A 60 0.65 13.13 3.94
C PRO A 60 1.92 13.24 3.09
N TYR A 61 3.05 12.66 3.49
CA TYR A 61 4.38 13.03 3.05
C TYR A 61 4.92 12.28 1.83
N LYS A 62 4.21 11.26 1.30
CA LYS A 62 4.73 10.41 0.20
C LYS A 62 5.20 11.16 -1.05
N GLN A 63 4.65 12.34 -1.32
CA GLN A 63 5.10 13.22 -2.40
C GLN A 63 6.04 14.31 -1.91
N SER A 64 5.78 14.85 -0.72
CA SER A 64 6.51 15.99 -0.17
C SER A 64 7.95 15.66 0.22
N VAL A 65 8.32 14.39 0.39
CA VAL A 65 9.71 13.97 0.66
C VAL A 65 10.59 13.94 -0.58
N ILE A 66 9.99 13.83 -1.77
CA ILE A 66 10.73 13.68 -3.03
C ILE A 66 11.80 14.76 -3.26
N PRO A 67 11.53 16.07 -3.05
CA PRO A 67 12.53 17.11 -3.27
C PRO A 67 13.77 17.03 -2.37
N PHE A 68 13.74 16.23 -1.31
CA PHE A 68 14.82 16.06 -0.35
C PHE A 68 15.65 14.79 -0.60
N LEU A 69 15.30 14.00 -1.61
CA LEU A 69 15.98 12.75 -1.91
C LEU A 69 17.00 12.94 -3.04
N ASN A 70 18.09 12.19 -2.97
CA ASN A 70 19.15 12.24 -3.98
C ASN A 70 18.75 11.50 -5.27
N GLU A 71 17.96 10.45 -5.13
CA GLU A 71 17.57 9.56 -6.22
C GLU A 71 16.20 8.94 -5.94
N LEU A 72 15.48 8.57 -7.00
CA LEU A 72 14.30 7.72 -6.94
C LEU A 72 14.56 6.43 -7.69
N ASP A 73 14.02 5.33 -7.20
CA ASP A 73 13.94 4.12 -8.01
C ASP A 73 12.90 4.29 -9.14
N GLU A 74 12.96 3.42 -10.15
CA GLU A 74 12.09 3.49 -11.32
C GLU A 74 10.60 3.54 -10.94
N SER A 75 10.20 2.73 -9.95
CA SER A 75 8.80 2.68 -9.52
C SER A 75 8.36 3.96 -8.80
N ALA A 76 9.18 4.46 -7.87
CA ALA A 76 8.89 5.70 -7.17
C ALA A 76 8.86 6.91 -8.11
N GLN A 77 9.77 6.95 -9.08
CA GLN A 77 9.81 7.98 -10.11
C GLN A 77 8.55 7.95 -10.98
N THR A 78 8.15 6.78 -11.47
CA THR A 78 6.95 6.62 -12.29
C THR A 78 5.70 6.93 -11.49
N ILE A 79 5.55 6.37 -10.29
CA ILE A 79 4.40 6.58 -9.41
C ILE A 79 4.31 8.04 -8.94
N GLY A 80 5.45 8.73 -8.77
CA GLY A 80 5.52 10.07 -8.20
C GLY A 80 5.20 10.10 -6.71
N ALA A 81 5.49 9.00 -5.99
CA ALA A 81 5.29 8.89 -4.55
C ALA A 81 6.30 7.91 -3.95
N VAL A 82 6.80 8.23 -2.76
CA VAL A 82 7.77 7.46 -1.98
C VAL A 82 7.12 6.98 -0.69
N ASN A 83 7.23 5.70 -0.37
CA ASN A 83 6.83 5.15 0.93
C ASN A 83 7.97 4.47 1.68
N CYS A 84 9.16 4.35 1.07
CA CYS A 84 10.36 3.80 1.69
C CYS A 84 11.57 4.61 1.26
N VAL A 85 12.45 4.95 2.22
CA VAL A 85 13.69 5.68 1.99
C VAL A 85 14.85 4.88 2.58
N HIS A 86 15.96 4.80 1.84
CA HIS A 86 17.22 4.21 2.26
C HIS A 86 18.39 4.91 1.56
N ASP A 87 19.41 5.30 2.31
CA ASP A 87 20.63 5.99 1.80
C ASP A 87 20.33 7.17 0.86
N GLY A 88 19.33 7.98 1.21
CA GLY A 88 18.91 9.13 0.40
C GLY A 88 18.18 8.80 -0.88
N LYS A 89 17.90 7.53 -1.16
CA LYS A 89 17.10 7.06 -2.29
C LYS A 89 15.68 6.71 -1.88
N GLY A 90 14.71 7.12 -2.69
CA GLY A 90 13.29 6.88 -2.49
C GLY A 90 12.78 5.71 -3.32
N TYR A 91 11.91 4.90 -2.70
CA TYR A 91 11.28 3.72 -3.29
C TYR A 91 9.78 3.75 -3.06
N ASN A 92 9.04 2.99 -3.85
CA ASN A 92 7.63 2.72 -3.58
C ASN A 92 7.39 1.21 -3.46
N THR A 93 7.11 0.74 -2.26
CA THR A 93 6.83 -0.67 -1.98
C THR A 93 5.34 -1.00 -1.90
N ASP A 94 4.43 -0.01 -2.00
CA ASP A 94 2.98 -0.24 -1.93
C ASP A 94 2.49 -1.16 -3.05
N TRP A 95 2.98 -0.96 -4.29
CA TRP A 95 2.61 -1.80 -5.42
C TRP A 95 3.08 -3.24 -5.24
N ILE A 96 4.28 -3.45 -4.67
CA ILE A 96 4.81 -4.79 -4.36
C ILE A 96 3.92 -5.47 -3.33
N GLY A 97 3.56 -4.74 -2.26
CA GLY A 97 2.67 -5.26 -1.23
C GLY A 97 1.32 -5.70 -1.78
N PHE A 98 0.72 -4.90 -2.66
CA PHE A 98 -0.56 -5.24 -3.28
C PHE A 98 -0.46 -6.44 -4.21
N THR A 99 0.51 -6.46 -5.13
CA THR A 99 0.65 -7.56 -6.09
C THR A 99 0.95 -8.88 -5.39
N ASN A 100 1.84 -8.88 -4.40
CA ASN A 100 2.12 -10.05 -3.59
C ASN A 100 0.89 -10.54 -2.81
N ALA A 101 0.08 -9.61 -2.26
CA ALA A 101 -1.15 -9.98 -1.56
C ALA A 101 -2.15 -10.68 -2.48
N MET A 102 -2.29 -10.20 -3.71
CA MET A 102 -3.16 -10.83 -4.71
C MET A 102 -2.68 -12.24 -5.06
N GLU A 103 -1.40 -12.40 -5.37
CA GLU A 103 -0.79 -13.69 -5.73
C GLU A 103 -0.85 -14.71 -4.59
N GLN A 104 -0.56 -14.31 -3.35
CA GLN A 104 -0.68 -15.15 -2.16
C GLN A 104 -2.11 -15.66 -1.92
N ASN A 105 -3.11 -14.89 -2.35
CA ASN A 105 -4.52 -15.29 -2.31
C ASN A 105 -4.97 -16.06 -3.57
N GLY A 106 -4.03 -16.47 -4.44
CA GLY A 106 -4.29 -17.25 -5.65
C GLY A 106 -5.01 -16.47 -6.75
N ILE A 107 -4.79 -15.15 -6.82
CA ILE A 107 -5.35 -14.28 -7.85
C ILE A 107 -4.24 -13.90 -8.83
N SER A 108 -4.34 -14.40 -10.06
CA SER A 108 -3.52 -13.89 -11.17
C SER A 108 -3.94 -12.46 -11.51
N LEU A 109 -2.96 -11.57 -11.63
CA LEU A 109 -3.18 -10.17 -11.99
C LEU A 109 -3.34 -9.99 -13.51
N ASN A 110 -2.71 -10.86 -14.29
CA ASN A 110 -2.68 -10.78 -15.74
C ASN A 110 -4.06 -11.02 -16.38
N GLY A 111 -4.37 -10.22 -17.40
CA GLY A 111 -5.54 -10.41 -18.27
C GLY A 111 -6.89 -10.06 -17.64
N LYS A 112 -6.93 -9.45 -16.46
CA LYS A 112 -8.16 -9.06 -15.75
C LYS A 112 -8.53 -7.62 -15.96
N ASP A 113 -9.84 -7.36 -15.90
CA ASP A 113 -10.42 -6.02 -15.90
C ASP A 113 -10.55 -5.51 -14.46
N TYR A 114 -9.99 -4.33 -14.18
CA TYR A 114 -9.92 -3.73 -12.84
C TYR A 114 -10.72 -2.44 -12.73
N ILE A 115 -11.36 -2.24 -11.60
CA ILE A 115 -11.87 -0.94 -11.16
C ILE A 115 -11.17 -0.56 -9.85
N ILE A 116 -10.57 0.62 -9.83
CA ILE A 116 -9.96 1.20 -8.63
C ILE A 116 -10.91 2.29 -8.11
N LEU A 117 -11.34 2.14 -6.87
CA LEU A 117 -12.15 3.11 -6.14
C LEU A 117 -11.20 4.00 -5.34
N GLY A 118 -11.12 5.28 -5.73
CA GLY A 118 -10.17 6.24 -5.18
C GLY A 118 -9.09 6.66 -6.19
N ALA A 119 -8.49 7.83 -5.97
CA ALA A 119 -7.45 8.40 -6.84
C ALA A 119 -6.30 9.03 -6.02
N GLY A 120 -5.96 8.41 -4.88
CA GLY A 120 -4.85 8.82 -4.03
C GLY A 120 -3.54 8.08 -4.35
N GLY A 121 -2.54 8.26 -3.48
CA GLY A 121 -1.22 7.64 -3.67
C GLY A 121 -1.26 6.10 -3.71
N ALA A 122 -2.11 5.45 -2.90
CA ALA A 122 -2.30 4.00 -2.96
C ALA A 122 -2.90 3.56 -4.30
N ALA A 123 -3.93 4.26 -4.80
CA ALA A 123 -4.53 3.98 -6.10
C ALA A 123 -3.49 4.06 -7.23
N ARG A 124 -2.60 5.06 -7.17
CA ARG A 124 -1.54 5.25 -8.15
C ARG A 124 -0.49 4.14 -8.11
N ALA A 125 -0.07 3.74 -6.92
CA ALA A 125 0.86 2.62 -6.74
C ALA A 125 0.26 1.28 -7.22
N ILE A 126 -1.01 1.03 -6.88
CA ILE A 126 -1.72 -0.17 -7.32
C ILE A 126 -1.91 -0.18 -8.84
N ALA A 127 -2.31 0.94 -9.45
CA ALA A 127 -2.42 1.04 -10.90
C ALA A 127 -1.09 0.72 -11.60
N PHE A 128 0.03 1.24 -11.09
CA PHE A 128 1.37 0.91 -11.58
C PHE A 128 1.64 -0.61 -11.51
N GLY A 129 1.38 -1.23 -10.36
CA GLY A 129 1.55 -2.68 -10.21
C GLY A 129 0.68 -3.48 -11.18
N LEU A 130 -0.57 -3.09 -11.35
CA LEU A 130 -1.50 -3.75 -12.29
C LEU A 130 -1.02 -3.65 -13.74
N VAL A 131 -0.54 -2.49 -14.18
CA VAL A 131 0.06 -2.32 -15.52
C VAL A 131 1.27 -3.23 -15.67
N LYS A 132 2.17 -3.23 -14.69
CA LYS A 132 3.40 -4.04 -14.70
C LYS A 132 3.11 -5.55 -14.79
N PHE A 133 2.01 -6.02 -14.20
CA PHE A 133 1.59 -7.42 -14.18
C PHE A 133 0.58 -7.77 -15.28
N GLY A 134 0.38 -6.89 -16.28
CA GLY A 134 -0.39 -7.19 -17.48
C GLY A 134 -1.90 -7.18 -17.27
N ALA A 135 -2.43 -6.27 -16.47
CA ALA A 135 -3.87 -6.01 -16.44
C ALA A 135 -4.42 -5.81 -17.86
N LYS A 136 -5.65 -6.26 -18.11
CA LYS A 136 -6.30 -6.06 -19.41
C LYS A 136 -6.90 -4.66 -19.51
N SER A 137 -7.51 -4.17 -18.44
CA SER A 137 -8.01 -2.80 -18.36
C SER A 137 -8.00 -2.29 -16.92
N ILE A 138 -7.92 -0.96 -16.76
CA ILE A 138 -8.01 -0.26 -15.48
C ILE A 138 -8.97 0.90 -15.64
N SER A 139 -10.04 0.91 -14.85
CA SER A 139 -10.98 2.02 -14.72
C SER A 139 -10.83 2.65 -13.33
N ILE A 140 -10.94 3.97 -13.25
CA ILE A 140 -10.84 4.71 -11.99
C ILE A 140 -12.19 5.34 -11.67
N LYS A 141 -12.64 5.17 -10.43
CA LYS A 141 -13.83 5.84 -9.88
C LYS A 141 -13.44 6.60 -8.63
N ASN A 142 -13.80 7.87 -8.58
CA ASN A 142 -13.49 8.73 -7.43
C ASN A 142 -14.58 9.76 -7.21
N ARG A 143 -14.85 10.13 -5.95
CA ARG A 143 -15.84 11.16 -5.61
C ARG A 143 -15.62 12.48 -6.37
N THR A 144 -14.37 12.89 -6.53
CA THR A 144 -13.98 14.04 -7.34
C THR A 144 -13.54 13.54 -8.71
N GLN A 145 -14.38 13.74 -9.73
CA GLN A 145 -14.15 13.22 -11.09
C GLN A 145 -12.79 13.68 -11.65
N SER A 146 -12.45 14.95 -11.50
CA SER A 146 -11.17 15.48 -12.00
C SER A 146 -9.92 14.77 -11.46
N LYS A 147 -9.97 14.19 -10.24
CA LYS A 147 -8.87 13.37 -9.73
C LYS A 147 -8.82 12.00 -10.38
N ALA A 148 -9.97 11.42 -10.72
CA ALA A 148 -10.02 10.17 -11.49
C ALA A 148 -9.43 10.38 -12.89
N ASP A 149 -9.83 11.48 -13.57
CA ASP A 149 -9.34 11.84 -14.89
C ASP A 149 -7.82 12.05 -14.87
N GLN A 150 -7.29 12.80 -13.90
CA GLN A 150 -5.84 12.99 -13.71
C GLN A 150 -5.08 11.68 -13.52
N LEU A 151 -5.66 10.72 -12.79
CA LEU A 151 -5.03 9.42 -12.62
C LEU A 151 -5.08 8.59 -13.91
N LEU A 152 -6.17 8.66 -14.69
CA LEU A 152 -6.26 8.03 -16.00
C LEU A 152 -5.28 8.66 -17.00
N ASP A 153 -5.16 9.98 -17.04
CA ASP A 153 -4.19 10.69 -17.87
C ASP A 153 -2.75 10.29 -17.56
N TRP A 154 -2.46 10.02 -16.28
CA TRP A 154 -1.17 9.49 -15.88
C TRP A 154 -0.96 8.02 -16.27
N ILE A 155 -2.03 7.19 -16.26
CA ILE A 155 -1.95 5.78 -16.67
C ILE A 155 -1.74 5.66 -18.19
N ASN A 156 -2.39 6.47 -19.00
CA ASN A 156 -2.41 6.33 -20.45
C ASN A 156 -1.03 6.21 -21.12
N PRO A 157 0.00 6.99 -20.76
CA PRO A 157 1.34 6.83 -21.33
C PRO A 157 2.03 5.51 -21.01
N ILE A 158 1.77 4.94 -19.83
CA ILE A 158 2.37 3.67 -19.37
C ILE A 158 1.48 2.46 -19.71
N PHE A 159 0.24 2.71 -20.13
CA PHE A 159 -0.74 1.68 -20.51
C PHE A 159 -1.56 2.15 -21.72
N PRO A 160 -0.94 2.33 -22.90
CA PRO A 160 -1.57 2.98 -24.07
C PRO A 160 -2.77 2.22 -24.64
N ASN A 161 -2.89 0.91 -24.37
CA ASN A 161 -4.02 0.09 -24.83
C ASN A 161 -5.09 -0.09 -23.74
N ASN A 162 -5.17 0.81 -22.77
CA ASN A 162 -6.17 0.74 -21.70
C ASN A 162 -7.57 1.02 -22.28
N ASN A 163 -8.32 -0.04 -22.52
CA ASN A 163 -9.74 0.03 -22.89
C ASN A 163 -10.58 -0.11 -21.62
N SER A 164 -10.85 1.01 -20.95
CA SER A 164 -11.63 0.99 -19.70
C SER A 164 -12.96 0.27 -19.88
N SER A 165 -13.28 -0.66 -19.00
CA SER A 165 -14.50 -1.46 -19.00
C SER A 165 -15.38 -1.11 -17.81
N GLU A 166 -16.70 -1.10 -17.99
CA GLU A 166 -17.67 -1.03 -16.88
C GLU A 166 -17.83 -2.40 -16.20
N ASN A 167 -17.48 -3.48 -16.89
CA ASN A 167 -17.39 -4.82 -16.32
C ASN A 167 -16.00 -5.00 -15.74
N SER A 168 -15.93 -5.49 -14.50
CA SER A 168 -14.68 -5.75 -13.81
C SER A 168 -14.66 -7.13 -13.18
N ASP A 169 -13.51 -7.79 -13.31
CA ASP A 169 -13.22 -9.00 -12.55
C ASP A 169 -12.86 -8.68 -11.11
N VAL A 170 -12.13 -7.55 -10.92
CA VAL A 170 -11.57 -7.13 -9.65
C VAL A 170 -11.92 -5.68 -9.35
N ILE A 171 -12.39 -5.42 -8.15
CA ILE A 171 -12.64 -4.07 -7.63
C ILE A 171 -11.70 -3.84 -6.47
N VAL A 172 -10.96 -2.73 -6.49
CA VAL A 172 -9.97 -2.39 -5.46
C VAL A 172 -10.40 -1.13 -4.73
N ASN A 173 -10.68 -1.23 -3.42
CA ASN A 173 -10.91 -0.06 -2.58
C ASN A 173 -9.59 0.58 -2.15
N CYS A 174 -9.31 1.75 -2.69
CA CYS A 174 -8.17 2.62 -2.33
C CYS A 174 -8.64 3.89 -1.59
N THR A 175 -9.87 3.91 -1.09
CA THR A 175 -10.42 4.99 -0.27
C THR A 175 -10.26 4.68 1.22
N PRO A 176 -10.39 5.68 2.12
CA PRO A 176 -10.43 5.42 3.56
C PRO A 176 -11.79 4.90 4.06
N LEU A 177 -12.78 4.68 3.18
CA LEU A 177 -14.09 4.19 3.57
C LEU A 177 -14.00 2.79 4.20
N GLY A 178 -14.64 2.64 5.35
CA GLY A 178 -14.60 1.41 6.15
C GLY A 178 -13.40 1.31 7.10
N MET A 179 -12.49 2.29 7.09
CA MET A 179 -11.33 2.34 8.00
C MET A 179 -11.76 2.86 9.38
N TRP A 180 -11.25 2.24 10.43
CA TRP A 180 -11.44 2.74 11.79
C TRP A 180 -11.03 4.24 11.92
N PRO A 181 -11.78 5.11 12.62
CA PRO A 181 -12.96 4.79 13.45
C PRO A 181 -14.30 4.71 12.71
N ASP A 182 -14.39 5.10 11.43
CA ASP A 182 -15.63 5.07 10.64
C ASP A 182 -15.78 3.73 9.89
N THR A 183 -16.01 2.66 10.66
CA THR A 183 -16.11 1.29 10.13
C THR A 183 -17.43 1.00 9.40
N GLU A 184 -18.42 1.88 9.53
CA GLU A 184 -19.75 1.72 8.90
C GLU A 184 -19.79 2.28 7.48
N SER A 185 -18.88 3.17 7.11
CA SER A 185 -18.79 3.67 5.74
C SER A 185 -18.30 2.58 4.79
N MET A 186 -18.72 2.64 3.54
CA MET A 186 -18.26 1.73 2.50
C MET A 186 -18.33 2.41 1.12
N PRO A 187 -17.52 1.95 0.14
CA PRO A 187 -17.64 2.43 -1.22
C PRO A 187 -19.04 2.20 -1.79
N ASP A 188 -19.57 3.21 -2.47
CA ASP A 188 -20.82 3.09 -3.23
C ASP A 188 -20.51 2.39 -4.58
N TRP A 189 -20.64 1.08 -4.57
CA TRP A 189 -20.39 0.22 -5.71
C TRP A 189 -21.27 -1.02 -5.70
N GLU A 190 -21.90 -1.31 -6.84
CA GLU A 190 -22.69 -2.53 -7.00
C GLU A 190 -21.78 -3.76 -7.08
N ILE A 191 -21.89 -4.64 -6.09
CA ILE A 191 -21.13 -5.89 -6.03
C ILE A 191 -21.88 -6.99 -6.76
N LYS A 192 -21.23 -7.64 -7.71
CA LYS A 192 -21.77 -8.78 -8.47
C LYS A 192 -21.15 -10.10 -8.00
N LYS A 193 -21.96 -11.17 -8.04
CA LYS A 193 -21.49 -12.51 -7.72
C LYS A 193 -20.30 -12.90 -8.62
N GLY A 194 -19.28 -13.50 -8.02
CA GLY A 194 -18.07 -13.97 -8.71
C GLY A 194 -16.99 -12.92 -8.91
N GLN A 195 -17.22 -11.64 -8.57
CA GLN A 195 -16.18 -10.62 -8.56
C GLN A 195 -15.18 -10.87 -7.42
N ILE A 196 -14.02 -10.25 -7.54
CA ILE A 196 -13.00 -10.19 -6.49
C ILE A 196 -12.97 -8.78 -5.93
N LEU A 197 -13.11 -8.65 -4.61
CA LEU A 197 -13.00 -7.38 -3.90
C LEU A 197 -11.69 -7.36 -3.12
N ALA A 198 -10.82 -6.42 -3.42
CA ALA A 198 -9.59 -6.16 -2.69
C ALA A 198 -9.68 -4.82 -1.95
N ASP A 199 -9.40 -4.81 -0.67
CA ASP A 199 -9.45 -3.61 0.16
C ASP A 199 -8.05 -3.24 0.65
N THR A 200 -7.66 -1.98 0.53
CA THR A 200 -6.39 -1.50 1.11
C THR A 200 -6.50 -1.19 2.60
N VAL A 201 -7.70 -1.12 3.13
CA VAL A 201 -7.96 -0.96 4.56
C VAL A 201 -7.64 -2.27 5.29
N TYR A 202 -6.82 -2.18 6.33
CA TYR A 202 -6.44 -3.32 7.17
C TYR A 202 -6.95 -3.22 8.61
N ASN A 203 -7.53 -2.11 9.01
CA ASN A 203 -8.20 -1.92 10.30
C ASN A 203 -9.60 -1.30 10.08
N PRO A 204 -10.67 -2.06 10.28
CA PRO A 204 -10.74 -3.44 10.79
C PRO A 204 -10.18 -4.47 9.80
N LEU A 205 -9.93 -5.70 10.28
CA LEU A 205 -9.44 -6.82 9.44
C LEU A 205 -10.36 -7.12 8.26
N LYS A 206 -11.66 -6.96 8.45
CA LYS A 206 -12.68 -7.15 7.45
C LYS A 206 -13.65 -5.98 7.51
N THR A 207 -13.57 -5.10 6.53
CA THR A 207 -14.47 -3.94 6.41
C THR A 207 -15.91 -4.39 6.15
N LYS A 208 -16.87 -3.51 6.38
CA LYS A 208 -18.29 -3.73 6.06
C LYS A 208 -18.45 -4.06 4.57
N TRP A 209 -17.70 -3.38 3.71
CA TRP A 209 -17.71 -3.63 2.26
C TRP A 209 -17.29 -5.04 1.90
N LEU A 210 -16.23 -5.58 2.49
CA LEU A 210 -15.80 -6.96 2.26
C LEU A 210 -16.83 -7.97 2.80
N LYS A 211 -17.42 -7.73 3.99
CA LYS A 211 -18.50 -8.58 4.53
C LYS A 211 -19.69 -8.65 3.57
N THR A 212 -20.15 -7.48 3.11
CA THR A 212 -21.23 -7.39 2.12
C THR A 212 -20.87 -8.12 0.81
N GLY A 213 -19.59 -8.03 0.41
CA GLY A 213 -19.10 -8.76 -0.76
C GLY A 213 -19.23 -10.27 -0.65
N GLU A 214 -18.83 -10.84 0.48
CA GLU A 214 -18.95 -12.28 0.75
C GLU A 214 -20.41 -12.73 0.74
N GLU A 215 -21.31 -11.98 1.39
CA GLU A 215 -22.75 -12.24 1.39
C GLU A 215 -23.35 -12.28 -0.02
N ARG A 216 -22.78 -11.49 -0.95
CA ARG A 216 -23.18 -11.44 -2.37
C ARG A 216 -22.41 -12.44 -3.26
N GLY A 217 -21.55 -13.26 -2.67
CA GLY A 217 -20.79 -14.30 -3.39
C GLY A 217 -19.57 -13.79 -4.14
N ALA A 218 -18.97 -12.67 -3.72
CA ALA A 218 -17.67 -12.22 -4.17
C ALA A 218 -16.55 -12.91 -3.36
N LYS A 219 -15.37 -13.08 -3.97
CA LYS A 219 -14.14 -13.41 -3.25
C LYS A 219 -13.54 -12.13 -2.66
N THR A 220 -13.09 -12.14 -1.40
CA THR A 220 -12.61 -10.94 -0.71
C THR A 220 -11.16 -11.07 -0.27
N ILE A 221 -10.40 -9.97 -0.36
CA ILE A 221 -9.01 -9.84 0.07
C ILE A 221 -8.90 -8.56 0.90
N GLY A 222 -8.50 -8.69 2.17
CA GLY A 222 -8.29 -7.55 3.07
C GLY A 222 -6.89 -6.96 2.97
N GLY A 223 -6.73 -5.73 3.47
CA GLY A 223 -5.49 -4.96 3.34
C GLY A 223 -4.31 -5.43 4.19
N LEU A 224 -4.51 -6.39 5.10
CA LEU A 224 -3.43 -6.83 5.99
C LEU A 224 -2.26 -7.48 5.22
N ASP A 225 -2.55 -8.30 4.20
CA ASP A 225 -1.50 -8.95 3.41
C ASP A 225 -0.71 -7.93 2.58
N MET A 226 -1.38 -6.91 2.03
CA MET A 226 -0.72 -5.78 1.37
C MET A 226 0.16 -5.00 2.36
N PHE A 227 -0.35 -4.71 3.56
CA PHE A 227 0.40 -4.01 4.59
C PHE A 227 1.66 -4.77 5.01
N ILE A 228 1.58 -6.08 5.18
CA ILE A 228 2.74 -6.94 5.47
C ILE A 228 3.71 -6.93 4.29
N GLY A 229 3.22 -7.15 3.09
CA GLY A 229 4.05 -7.24 1.88
C GLY A 229 4.88 -5.98 1.61
N GLN A 230 4.28 -4.78 1.74
CA GLN A 230 5.01 -3.52 1.56
C GLN A 230 6.08 -3.29 2.64
N GLY A 231 5.79 -3.72 3.89
CA GLY A 231 6.77 -3.61 4.98
C GLY A 231 7.95 -4.57 4.81
N LEU A 232 7.69 -5.80 4.37
CA LEU A 232 8.76 -6.77 4.06
C LEU A 232 9.62 -6.29 2.89
N ALA A 233 9.01 -5.76 1.82
CA ALA A 233 9.75 -5.16 0.71
C ALA A 233 10.62 -3.97 1.15
N SER A 234 10.16 -3.16 2.11
CA SER A 234 10.98 -2.11 2.71
C SER A 234 12.17 -2.71 3.49
N ALA A 235 11.94 -3.78 4.23
CA ALA A 235 13.01 -4.46 4.96
C ALA A 235 14.05 -5.08 4.02
N ASP A 236 13.65 -5.68 2.90
CA ASP A 236 14.57 -6.18 1.86
C ASP A 236 15.48 -5.06 1.34
N ILE A 237 14.92 -3.87 1.09
CA ILE A 237 15.69 -2.68 0.64
C ILE A 237 16.70 -2.26 1.72
N TRP A 238 16.29 -2.16 2.98
CA TRP A 238 17.16 -1.67 4.06
C TRP A 238 18.29 -2.60 4.43
N PHE A 239 18.11 -3.89 4.26
CA PHE A 239 19.13 -4.88 4.59
C PHE A 239 19.92 -5.36 3.36
N GLY A 240 19.51 -4.98 2.13
CA GLY A 240 20.18 -5.35 0.89
C GLY A 240 20.12 -6.85 0.57
N GLU A 241 19.13 -7.55 1.16
CA GLU A 241 18.92 -8.99 1.00
C GLU A 241 17.42 -9.30 0.90
N ASN A 242 17.05 -10.41 0.29
CA ASN A 242 15.69 -10.93 0.28
C ASN A 242 15.34 -11.56 1.65
N ILE A 243 15.32 -10.75 2.70
CA ILE A 243 15.01 -11.25 4.04
C ILE A 243 13.54 -11.69 4.16
N SER A 244 12.66 -11.14 3.34
CA SER A 244 11.25 -11.50 3.26
C SER A 244 11.03 -12.99 2.98
N GLU A 245 11.90 -13.61 2.19
CA GLU A 245 11.84 -15.06 1.88
C GLU A 245 12.16 -15.95 3.10
N LYS A 246 12.87 -15.41 4.07
CA LYS A 246 13.27 -16.11 5.31
C LYS A 246 12.21 -15.98 6.42
N ILE A 247 11.18 -15.14 6.21
CA ILE A 247 10.17 -14.79 7.22
C ILE A 247 9.00 -15.75 7.21
N LYS A 248 8.58 -16.16 8.40
CA LYS A 248 7.31 -16.87 8.61
C LYS A 248 6.20 -15.84 8.80
N LEU A 249 5.21 -15.81 7.87
CA LEU A 249 4.13 -14.83 7.88
C LEU A 249 3.13 -15.02 9.02
N GLU A 250 2.85 -16.27 9.42
CA GLU A 250 1.83 -16.54 10.44
C GLU A 250 2.09 -15.88 11.80
N PRO A 251 3.32 -15.86 12.36
CA PRO A 251 3.61 -15.10 13.58
C PRO A 251 3.33 -13.61 13.43
N ILE A 252 3.71 -13.00 12.29
CA ILE A 252 3.45 -11.59 12.00
C ILE A 252 1.94 -11.34 11.96
N LYS A 253 1.20 -12.14 11.18
CA LYS A 253 -0.26 -12.03 11.08
C LYS A 253 -0.93 -12.16 12.44
N LYS A 254 -0.48 -13.09 13.28
CA LYS A 254 -1.03 -13.31 14.62
C LYS A 254 -0.85 -12.08 15.52
N VAL A 255 0.35 -11.52 15.54
CA VAL A 255 0.65 -10.33 16.38
C VAL A 255 -0.12 -9.11 15.89
N LEU A 256 -0.15 -8.87 14.55
CA LEU A 256 -0.89 -7.75 13.99
C LEU A 256 -2.39 -7.87 14.24
N LYS A 257 -2.99 -9.05 14.01
CA LYS A 257 -4.42 -9.30 14.27
C LYS A 257 -4.82 -9.03 15.71
N SER A 258 -3.94 -9.27 16.68
CA SER A 258 -4.22 -8.99 18.10
C SER A 258 -4.29 -7.50 18.45
N LYS A 259 -3.95 -6.60 17.50
CA LYS A 259 -3.94 -5.14 17.67
C LYS A 259 -5.00 -4.43 16.81
N LEU A 260 -5.73 -5.20 16.01
CA LEU A 260 -6.80 -4.69 15.15
C LEU A 260 -8.17 -4.89 15.79
N CYS A 261 -9.12 -4.03 15.41
CA CYS A 261 -10.51 -4.12 15.86
C CYS A 261 -11.28 -5.21 15.09
#